data_2e78adab23d7c3cbc5f2dd2ad161bdbc
#
_entry.id   2e78adab23d7c3cbc5f2dd2ad161bdbc
#
_cell.length_a   1.000
_cell.length_b   1.000
_cell.length_c   1.000
_cell.angle_alpha   90.00
_cell.angle_beta   90.00
_cell.angle_gamma   90.00
#
_symmetry.space_group_name_H-M   'P 1'
#
loop_
_entity.id
_entity.type
_entity.pdbx_description
1 polymer ?
#
loop_
_entity_poly.entity_id
_entity_poly.type
_entity_poly.pdbx_seq_one_letter_code
_entity_poly.pdbx_strand_id
1 'polypeptide(L)'
;MLGHLLLIRGLPGSGKSTMAKELMKPLDAKHFEADMFFVDIHGNYEFDPSKLKDAHLWCKTVTKQALRNGHNVIVSNTFTQKWEMAVYIDMDCATFAVIEAKGEYESVHGVPKDKIQLMKNRWETI
;
A
#
# COMPACT_ATOMS: atom_id res chain seq x y z
N MET A 1 7.66 -11.31 -19.35
CA MET A 1 8.24 -10.01 -18.97
C MET A 1 7.65 -9.60 -17.61
N LEU A 2 8.47 -9.10 -16.72
CA LEU A 2 8.03 -8.66 -15.40
C LEU A 2 7.50 -7.23 -15.46
N GLY A 3 6.50 -6.91 -14.61
CA GLY A 3 5.98 -5.57 -14.46
C GLY A 3 6.88 -4.67 -13.61
N HIS A 4 6.59 -3.37 -13.64
CA HIS A 4 7.24 -2.37 -12.81
C HIS A 4 6.47 -2.16 -11.51
N LEU A 5 7.20 -1.91 -10.41
CA LEU A 5 6.63 -1.75 -9.07
C LEU A 5 6.84 -0.32 -8.56
N LEU A 6 5.74 0.30 -8.12
CA LEU A 6 5.78 1.58 -7.42
C LEU A 6 5.19 1.41 -6.03
N LEU A 7 5.96 1.74 -5.00
CA LEU A 7 5.47 1.76 -3.62
C LEU A 7 5.16 3.21 -3.23
N ILE A 8 3.96 3.44 -2.70
CA ILE A 8 3.58 4.73 -2.13
C ILE A 8 3.40 4.53 -0.64
N ARG A 9 4.27 5.17 0.14
CA ARG A 9 4.22 5.11 1.60
C ARG A 9 3.64 6.40 2.16
N GLY A 10 3.00 6.31 3.30
CA GLY A 10 2.45 7.48 3.96
C GLY A 10 1.62 7.11 5.17
N LEU A 11 1.53 8.05 6.10
CA LEU A 11 0.68 7.91 7.28
C LEU A 11 -0.80 7.91 6.87
N PRO A 12 -1.69 7.38 7.73
CA PRO A 12 -3.13 7.54 7.48
C PRO A 12 -3.47 9.03 7.27
N GLY A 13 -4.24 9.31 6.23
CA GLY A 13 -4.59 10.69 5.88
C GLY A 13 -3.55 11.45 5.06
N SER A 14 -2.49 10.79 4.61
CA SER A 14 -1.44 11.45 3.79
C SER A 14 -1.82 11.62 2.32
N GLY A 15 -2.91 11.00 1.87
CA GLY A 15 -3.35 11.05 0.48
C GLY A 15 -2.76 9.96 -0.41
N LYS A 16 -2.14 8.93 0.18
CA LYS A 16 -1.48 7.86 -0.59
C LYS A 16 -2.43 7.07 -1.49
N SER A 17 -3.63 6.74 -1.01
CA SER A 17 -4.61 6.00 -1.81
C SER A 17 -5.11 6.83 -2.99
N THR A 18 -5.36 8.11 -2.79
CA THR A 18 -5.77 9.04 -3.85
C THR A 18 -4.67 9.17 -4.90
N MET A 19 -3.42 9.35 -4.46
CA MET A 19 -2.26 9.40 -5.34
C MET A 19 -2.13 8.12 -6.18
N ALA A 20 -2.28 6.96 -5.55
CA ALA A 20 -2.22 5.68 -6.23
C ALA A 20 -3.28 5.55 -7.32
N LYS A 21 -4.52 5.92 -7.00
CA LYS A 21 -5.64 5.88 -7.96
C LYS A 21 -5.43 6.80 -9.16
N GLU A 22 -4.89 7.99 -8.92
CA GLU A 22 -4.58 8.95 -9.98
C GLU A 22 -3.48 8.45 -10.92
N LEU A 23 -2.53 7.66 -10.40
CA LEU A 23 -1.42 7.13 -11.18
C LEU A 23 -1.73 5.83 -11.93
N MET A 24 -2.84 5.15 -11.60
CA MET A 24 -3.19 3.88 -12.26
C MET A 24 -3.27 3.99 -13.77
N LYS A 25 -3.97 4.99 -14.28
CA LYS A 25 -4.17 5.18 -15.72
C LYS A 25 -2.90 5.63 -16.44
N PRO A 26 -2.20 6.70 -15.99
CA PRO A 26 -0.96 7.13 -16.65
C PRO A 26 0.12 6.04 -16.69
N LEU A 27 0.22 5.22 -15.66
CA LEU A 27 1.23 4.16 -15.56
C LEU A 27 0.75 2.81 -16.10
N ASP A 28 -0.51 2.72 -16.53
CA ASP A 28 -1.13 1.45 -16.88
C ASP A 28 -0.87 0.40 -15.81
N ALA A 29 -1.24 0.71 -14.57
CA ALA A 29 -0.91 -0.08 -13.40
C ALA A 29 -2.14 -0.53 -12.63
N LYS A 30 -2.03 -1.69 -12.00
CA LYS A 30 -2.98 -2.15 -10.97
C LYS A 30 -2.60 -1.53 -9.64
N HIS A 31 -3.58 -1.30 -8.80
CA HIS A 31 -3.38 -0.75 -7.45
C HIS A 31 -3.83 -1.74 -6.40
N PHE A 32 -2.96 -2.01 -5.41
CA PHE A 32 -3.27 -2.82 -4.25
C PHE A 32 -2.87 -2.11 -2.97
N GLU A 33 -3.67 -2.28 -1.94
CA GLU A 33 -3.35 -1.88 -0.57
C GLU A 33 -3.95 -2.89 0.39
N ALA A 34 -3.35 -3.07 1.56
CA ALA A 34 -3.78 -4.08 2.53
C ALA A 34 -5.23 -3.89 2.96
N ASP A 35 -5.69 -2.64 3.07
CA ASP A 35 -7.07 -2.32 3.46
C ASP A 35 -8.12 -2.86 2.49
N MET A 36 -7.77 -3.13 1.25
CA MET A 36 -8.69 -3.73 0.27
C MET A 36 -9.15 -5.13 0.69
N PHE A 37 -8.35 -5.82 1.51
CA PHE A 37 -8.71 -7.13 2.05
C PHE A 37 -9.99 -7.09 2.88
N PHE A 38 -10.25 -5.95 3.51
CA PHE A 38 -11.40 -5.77 4.40
C PHE A 38 -12.66 -5.24 3.68
N VAL A 39 -12.60 -5.08 2.36
CA VAL A 39 -13.75 -4.67 1.56
C VAL A 39 -14.45 -5.91 1.04
N ASP A 40 -15.76 -6.04 1.34
CA ASP A 40 -16.54 -7.18 0.87
C ASP A 40 -17.02 -7.01 -0.59
N ILE A 41 -17.74 -7.99 -1.11
CA ILE A 41 -18.23 -7.97 -2.50
C ILE A 41 -19.26 -6.85 -2.75
N HIS A 42 -19.80 -6.26 -1.69
CA HIS A 42 -20.74 -5.14 -1.78
C HIS A 42 -20.06 -3.77 -1.60
N GLY A 43 -18.73 -3.75 -1.44
CA GLY A 43 -17.97 -2.53 -1.24
C GLY A 43 -17.95 -2.02 0.19
N ASN A 44 -18.43 -2.80 1.15
CA ASN A 44 -18.41 -2.42 2.57
C ASN A 44 -17.05 -2.71 3.20
N TYR A 45 -16.52 -1.72 3.93
CA TYR A 45 -15.25 -1.84 4.65
C TYR A 45 -15.51 -2.33 6.08
N GLU A 46 -14.94 -3.48 6.44
CA GLU A 46 -15.07 -4.08 7.77
C GLU A 46 -13.69 -4.46 8.31
N PHE A 47 -13.04 -3.52 8.99
CA PHE A 47 -11.71 -3.74 9.56
C PHE A 47 -11.77 -4.72 10.73
N ASP A 48 -10.90 -5.72 10.70
CA ASP A 48 -10.71 -6.68 11.79
C ASP A 48 -9.21 -6.76 12.13
N PRO A 49 -8.79 -6.21 13.28
CA PRO A 49 -7.36 -6.22 13.66
C PRO A 49 -6.74 -7.61 13.75
N SER A 50 -7.54 -8.63 14.07
CA SER A 50 -7.06 -10.02 14.17
C SER A 50 -6.63 -10.59 12.83
N LYS A 51 -7.06 -9.98 11.72
CA LYS A 51 -6.78 -10.41 10.34
C LYS A 51 -5.78 -9.52 9.62
N LEU A 52 -5.09 -8.65 10.33
CA LEU A 52 -4.15 -7.71 9.71
C LEU A 52 -3.00 -8.43 9.01
N LYS A 53 -2.49 -9.53 9.57
CA LYS A 53 -1.47 -10.35 8.92
C LYS A 53 -1.97 -10.97 7.63
N ASP A 54 -3.22 -11.41 7.61
CA ASP A 54 -3.85 -11.98 6.41
C ASP A 54 -4.00 -10.93 5.33
N ALA A 55 -4.36 -9.70 5.71
CA ALA A 55 -4.47 -8.58 4.78
C ALA A 55 -3.13 -8.27 4.10
N HIS A 56 -2.05 -8.23 4.87
CA HIS A 56 -0.71 -7.99 4.32
C HIS A 56 -0.23 -9.16 3.46
N LEU A 57 -0.52 -10.39 3.85
CA LEU A 57 -0.19 -11.57 3.04
C LEU A 57 -0.94 -11.55 1.71
N TRP A 58 -2.24 -11.23 1.74
CA TRP A 58 -3.04 -11.09 0.53
C TRP A 58 -2.44 -10.04 -0.41
N CYS A 59 -2.13 -8.86 0.11
CA CYS A 59 -1.57 -7.76 -0.67
C CYS A 59 -0.25 -8.16 -1.35
N LYS A 60 0.64 -8.82 -0.63
CA LYS A 60 1.91 -9.34 -1.18
C LYS A 60 1.65 -10.39 -2.26
N THR A 61 0.72 -11.29 -2.03
CA THR A 61 0.42 -12.38 -2.96
C THR A 61 -0.12 -11.86 -4.30
N VAL A 62 -1.10 -10.97 -4.26
CA VAL A 62 -1.70 -10.42 -5.49
C VAL A 62 -0.71 -9.53 -6.24
N THR A 63 0.14 -8.80 -5.51
CA THR A 63 1.20 -7.98 -6.12
C THR A 63 2.20 -8.86 -6.87
N LYS A 64 2.68 -9.91 -6.24
CA LYS A 64 3.64 -10.84 -6.85
C LYS A 64 3.08 -11.49 -8.10
N GLN A 65 1.83 -11.95 -8.05
CA GLN A 65 1.18 -12.56 -9.20
C GLN A 65 1.05 -11.58 -10.36
N ALA A 66 0.62 -10.35 -10.08
CA ALA A 66 0.45 -9.32 -11.11
C ALA A 66 1.78 -8.96 -11.77
N LEU A 67 2.85 -8.79 -10.99
CA LEU A 67 4.18 -8.49 -11.51
C LEU A 67 4.71 -9.62 -12.41
N ARG A 68 4.51 -10.87 -12.00
CA ARG A 68 4.92 -12.04 -12.79
C ARG A 68 4.17 -12.14 -14.12
N ASN A 69 2.92 -11.68 -14.14
CA ASN A 69 2.10 -11.65 -15.36
C ASN A 69 2.37 -10.42 -16.23
N GLY A 70 3.36 -9.62 -15.89
CA GLY A 70 3.77 -8.47 -16.68
C GLY A 70 2.99 -7.19 -16.41
N HIS A 71 2.16 -7.16 -15.36
CA HIS A 71 1.41 -5.96 -14.98
C HIS A 71 2.27 -5.04 -14.13
N ASN A 72 2.18 -3.74 -14.39
CA ASN A 72 2.70 -2.74 -13.49
C ASN A 72 1.80 -2.69 -12.25
N VAL A 73 2.39 -2.51 -11.08
CA VAL A 73 1.65 -2.51 -9.80
C VAL A 73 2.05 -1.32 -8.96
N ILE A 74 1.04 -0.66 -8.39
CA ILE A 74 1.20 0.37 -7.38
C ILE A 74 0.70 -0.22 -6.07
N VAL A 75 1.54 -0.22 -5.04
CA VAL A 75 1.16 -0.65 -3.69
C VAL A 75 1.21 0.56 -2.77
N SER A 76 0.08 0.89 -2.16
CA SER A 76 -0.01 1.99 -1.20
C SER A 76 -0.34 1.44 0.19
N ASN A 77 0.62 1.50 1.09
CA ASN A 77 0.48 1.11 2.48
C ASN A 77 1.23 2.13 3.35
N THR A 78 1.06 2.06 4.66
CA THR A 78 1.77 2.98 5.56
C THR A 78 3.28 2.84 5.44
N PHE A 79 3.78 1.62 5.36
CA PHE A 79 5.22 1.34 5.22
C PHE A 79 6.06 2.17 6.18
N THR A 80 5.76 2.10 7.48
CA THR A 80 6.45 2.88 8.49
C THR A 80 7.92 2.51 8.61
N GLN A 81 8.27 1.28 8.28
CA GLN A 81 9.61 0.74 8.44
C GLN A 81 10.15 0.15 7.13
N LYS A 82 11.47 0.21 6.98
CA LYS A 82 12.13 -0.24 5.74
C LYS A 82 11.89 -1.72 5.43
N TRP A 83 11.82 -2.58 6.46
CA TRP A 83 11.59 -4.00 6.24
C TRP A 83 10.23 -4.29 5.59
N GLU A 84 9.23 -3.43 5.86
CA GLU A 84 7.90 -3.57 5.27
C GLU A 84 7.93 -3.34 3.76
N MET A 85 8.79 -2.42 3.30
CA MET A 85 9.00 -2.16 1.87
C MET A 85 9.89 -3.22 1.24
N ALA A 86 10.91 -3.70 1.96
CA ALA A 86 11.88 -4.66 1.45
C ALA A 86 11.22 -5.94 0.94
N VAL A 87 10.15 -6.42 1.59
CA VAL A 87 9.44 -7.63 1.14
C VAL A 87 8.81 -7.46 -0.24
N TYR A 88 8.48 -6.23 -0.64
CA TYR A 88 7.99 -5.93 -1.98
C TYR A 88 9.15 -5.69 -2.96
N ILE A 89 10.16 -4.94 -2.55
CA ILE A 89 11.33 -4.63 -3.38
C ILE A 89 12.08 -5.90 -3.77
N ASP A 90 12.12 -6.89 -2.88
CA ASP A 90 12.77 -8.17 -3.13
C ASP A 90 11.97 -9.11 -4.05
N MET A 91 10.73 -8.73 -4.41
CA MET A 91 9.97 -9.46 -5.42
C MET A 91 10.60 -9.29 -6.81
N ASP A 92 10.42 -10.29 -7.65
CA ASP A 92 10.83 -10.17 -9.05
C ASP A 92 10.01 -9.10 -9.76
N CYS A 93 10.66 -8.02 -10.16
CA CYS A 93 10.06 -6.92 -10.91
C CYS A 93 11.10 -6.32 -11.86
N ALA A 94 10.62 -5.64 -12.91
CA ALA A 94 11.52 -5.02 -13.89
C ALA A 94 12.28 -3.84 -13.27
N THR A 95 11.56 -2.97 -12.55
CA THR A 95 12.12 -1.87 -11.78
C THR A 95 11.24 -1.60 -10.56
N PHE A 96 11.77 -0.89 -9.59
CA PHE A 96 10.96 -0.39 -8.48
C PHE A 96 11.27 1.08 -8.18
N ALA A 97 10.29 1.76 -7.58
CA ALA A 97 10.44 3.11 -7.07
C ALA A 97 9.61 3.27 -5.79
N VAL A 98 9.99 4.22 -4.94
CA VAL A 98 9.26 4.53 -3.70
C VAL A 98 8.95 6.02 -3.68
N ILE A 99 7.68 6.35 -3.41
CA ILE A 99 7.21 7.73 -3.23
C ILE A 99 6.60 7.84 -1.84
N GLU A 100 6.84 8.97 -1.17
CA GLU A 100 6.20 9.27 0.12
C GLU A 100 5.11 10.30 -0.07
N ALA A 101 3.88 9.95 0.35
CA ALA A 101 2.75 10.90 0.40
C ALA A 101 2.80 11.65 1.73
N LYS A 102 2.78 12.97 1.69
CA LYS A 102 3.00 13.83 2.87
C LYS A 102 1.81 14.74 3.19
N GLY A 103 0.64 14.50 2.62
CA GLY A 103 -0.55 15.27 2.91
C GLY A 103 -1.04 15.08 4.34
N GLU A 104 -1.87 16.01 4.79
CA GLU A 104 -2.50 15.97 6.11
C GLU A 104 -4.01 16.11 5.95
N TYR A 105 -4.64 15.04 5.48
CA TYR A 105 -6.09 14.99 5.27
C TYR A 105 -6.73 14.17 6.39
N GLU A 106 -8.05 14.29 6.52
CA GLU A 106 -8.78 13.42 7.42
C GLU A 106 -8.68 11.97 6.95
N SER A 107 -8.42 11.05 7.90
CA SER A 107 -8.29 9.63 7.58
C SER A 107 -9.63 9.03 7.16
N VAL A 108 -9.71 8.49 5.94
CA VAL A 108 -10.92 7.87 5.39
C VAL A 108 -11.35 6.62 6.17
N HIS A 109 -10.42 5.95 6.83
CA HIS A 109 -10.72 4.75 7.63
C HIS A 109 -10.88 5.05 9.13
N GLY A 110 -10.89 6.33 9.52
CA GLY A 110 -11.11 6.74 10.91
C GLY A 110 -10.04 6.26 11.87
N VAL A 111 -8.78 6.20 11.44
CA VAL A 111 -7.68 5.76 12.29
C VAL A 111 -7.52 6.72 13.48
N PRO A 112 -7.51 6.23 14.74
CA PRO A 112 -7.34 7.08 15.91
C PRO A 112 -6.01 7.85 15.90
N LYS A 113 -6.05 9.07 16.42
CA LYS A 113 -4.87 9.95 16.47
C LYS A 113 -3.69 9.35 17.24
N ASP A 114 -3.97 8.59 18.31
CA ASP A 114 -2.94 7.92 19.11
C ASP A 114 -2.21 6.84 18.29
N LYS A 115 -2.93 6.10 17.45
CA LYS A 115 -2.32 5.12 16.54
C LYS A 115 -1.48 5.79 15.46
N ILE A 116 -1.95 6.92 14.93
CA ILE A 116 -1.17 7.71 13.96
C ILE A 116 0.13 8.20 14.61
N GLN A 117 0.08 8.64 15.87
CA GLN A 117 1.27 9.08 16.60
C GLN A 117 2.24 7.93 16.82
N LEU A 118 1.78 6.72 17.12
CA LEU A 118 2.62 5.54 17.21
C LEU A 118 3.31 5.23 15.88
N MET A 119 2.60 5.37 14.78
CA MET A 119 3.17 5.19 13.44
C MET A 119 4.25 6.24 13.15
N LYS A 120 4.02 7.50 13.53
CA LYS A 120 5.04 8.57 13.41
C LYS A 120 6.29 8.23 14.20
N ASN A 121 6.13 7.70 15.41
CA ASN A 121 7.24 7.39 16.31
C ASN A 121 8.14 6.28 15.77
N ARG A 122 7.58 5.32 15.03
CA ARG A 122 8.36 4.22 14.44
C ARG A 122 8.74 4.45 12.97
N TRP A 123 8.39 5.61 12.42
CA TRP A 123 8.66 5.94 11.02
C TRP A 123 10.15 5.95 10.72
N GLU A 124 10.56 5.18 9.74
CA GLU A 124 11.92 5.19 9.24
C GLU A 124 12.03 5.99 7.95
N THR A 125 12.91 6.97 7.95
CA THR A 125 13.22 7.75 6.74
C THR A 125 14.11 6.93 5.81
N ILE A 126 13.86 7.03 4.53
CA ILE A 126 14.66 6.35 3.50
C ILE A 126 15.60 7.34 2.82
#